data_5c9c81f184b7e7fe896e6e47609263c4
#
_entry.id   5c9c81f184b7e7fe896e6e47609263c4
#
_cell.length_a   1.000
_cell.length_b   1.000
_cell.length_c   1.000
_cell.angle_alpha   90.00
_cell.angle_beta   90.00
_cell.angle_gamma   90.00
#
_symmetry.space_group_name_H-M   'P 1'
#
loop_
_entity.id
_entity.type
_entity.pdbx_description
1 polymer ?
#
loop_
_entity_poly.entity_id
_entity_poly.type
_entity_poly.pdbx_seq_one_letter_code
_entity_poly.pdbx_strand_id
1 'polypeptide(L)'
;MILQLDPIPLQLVDQAGGDELFLVARVLFGVILAFMGLNHFMQLDQMSQYASFKGLPAPTLSVAVSGLVLVAGGLGIVAGVAPVVAGLALAGFLVVAAVTMHDFWAVGDEDQQDEMIQFLKNLGLAGGALAFVILGFLEWPYAVNLGLF
;
A
#
# COMPACT_ATOMS: atom_id res chain seq x y z
N MET A 1 21.77 -39.96 -10.77
CA MET A 1 21.28 -38.93 -11.70
C MET A 1 20.43 -37.97 -10.86
N ILE A 2 21.07 -36.92 -10.34
CA ILE A 2 20.38 -35.86 -9.59
C ILE A 2 19.70 -35.00 -10.64
N LEU A 3 18.37 -35.03 -10.68
CA LEU A 3 17.59 -34.07 -11.45
C LEU A 3 17.95 -32.65 -10.92
N GLN A 4 18.80 -31.98 -11.67
CA GLN A 4 18.99 -30.54 -11.51
C GLN A 4 17.70 -29.94 -12.00
N LEU A 5 16.79 -29.65 -11.04
CA LEU A 5 15.67 -28.77 -11.31
C LEU A 5 16.29 -27.36 -11.43
N ASP A 6 16.51 -26.95 -12.68
CA ASP A 6 16.79 -25.55 -12.92
C ASP A 6 15.71 -24.72 -12.19
N PRO A 7 16.08 -23.66 -11.44
CA PRO A 7 15.09 -22.82 -10.82
C PRO A 7 14.17 -22.33 -11.95
N ILE A 8 12.89 -22.69 -11.88
CA ILE A 8 11.89 -22.15 -12.80
C ILE A 8 11.95 -20.64 -12.56
N PRO A 9 12.53 -19.85 -13.47
CA PRO A 9 12.41 -18.40 -13.35
C PRO A 9 10.91 -18.12 -13.28
N LEU A 10 10.51 -17.21 -12.40
CA LEU A 10 9.11 -16.77 -12.32
C LEU A 10 8.76 -16.16 -13.69
N GLN A 11 8.35 -16.99 -14.63
CA GLN A 11 8.00 -16.65 -16.01
C GLN A 11 6.72 -15.82 -16.12
N LEU A 12 6.20 -15.35 -14.98
CA LEU A 12 5.01 -14.50 -14.97
C LEU A 12 5.23 -13.15 -15.65
N VAL A 13 6.48 -12.70 -15.74
CA VAL A 13 6.85 -11.42 -16.36
C VAL A 13 7.47 -11.63 -17.75
N ASP A 14 7.95 -12.85 -18.08
CA ASP A 14 8.53 -13.19 -19.39
C ASP A 14 7.48 -13.43 -20.52
N GLN A 15 6.21 -13.21 -20.23
CA GLN A 15 5.15 -13.22 -21.23
C GLN A 15 5.17 -11.93 -22.05
N ALA A 16 4.92 -12.01 -23.34
CA ALA A 16 4.80 -10.82 -24.18
C ALA A 16 3.79 -9.83 -23.58
N GLY A 17 4.23 -8.61 -23.26
CA GLY A 17 3.42 -7.56 -22.60
C GLY A 17 3.36 -7.67 -21.07
N GLY A 18 4.06 -8.62 -20.45
CA GLY A 18 4.09 -8.81 -19.00
C GLY A 18 4.75 -7.64 -18.28
N ASP A 19 5.84 -7.12 -18.82
CA ASP A 19 6.60 -5.99 -18.28
C ASP A 19 5.77 -4.70 -18.25
N GLU A 20 5.06 -4.42 -19.36
CA GLU A 20 4.19 -3.26 -19.49
C GLU A 20 2.98 -3.37 -18.55
N LEU A 21 2.38 -4.57 -18.45
CA LEU A 21 1.26 -4.79 -17.55
C LEU A 21 1.68 -4.63 -16.09
N PHE A 22 2.87 -5.12 -15.73
CA PHE A 22 3.41 -4.95 -14.39
C PHE A 22 3.73 -3.47 -14.09
N LEU A 23 4.27 -2.71 -15.07
CA LEU A 23 4.44 -1.26 -14.92
C LEU A 23 3.10 -0.57 -14.68
N VAL A 24 2.06 -0.89 -15.46
CA VAL A 24 0.71 -0.33 -15.28
C VAL A 24 0.18 -0.65 -13.87
N ALA A 25 0.34 -1.88 -13.39
CA ALA A 25 -0.09 -2.28 -12.04
C ALA A 25 0.61 -1.45 -10.94
N ARG A 26 1.93 -1.27 -11.05
CA ARG A 26 2.70 -0.43 -10.11
C ARG A 26 2.25 1.02 -10.12
N VAL A 27 2.07 1.58 -11.31
CA VAL A 27 1.65 2.99 -11.48
C VAL A 27 0.25 3.19 -10.89
N LEU A 28 -0.72 2.35 -11.25
CA LEU A 28 -2.07 2.44 -10.71
C LEU A 28 -2.10 2.32 -9.18
N PHE A 29 -1.44 1.31 -8.64
CA PHE A 29 -1.41 1.08 -7.21
C PHE A 29 -0.66 2.20 -6.47
N GLY A 30 0.55 2.50 -6.89
CA GLY A 30 1.43 3.41 -6.17
C GLY A 30 1.00 4.88 -6.30
N VAL A 31 0.56 5.33 -7.48
CA VAL A 31 0.11 6.72 -7.68
C VAL A 31 -1.17 7.00 -6.88
N ILE A 32 -2.12 6.05 -6.86
CA ILE A 32 -3.34 6.24 -6.08
C ILE A 32 -3.02 6.36 -4.59
N LEU A 33 -2.18 5.50 -4.04
CA LEU A 33 -1.78 5.57 -2.63
C LEU A 33 -0.98 6.84 -2.33
N ALA A 34 -0.06 7.24 -3.21
CA ALA A 34 0.68 8.50 -3.06
C ALA A 34 -0.26 9.71 -3.08
N PHE A 35 -1.24 9.73 -3.97
CA PHE A 35 -2.27 10.78 -4.00
C PHE A 35 -3.12 10.80 -2.72
N MET A 36 -3.53 9.64 -2.21
CA MET A 36 -4.21 9.55 -0.91
C MET A 36 -3.33 10.10 0.21
N GLY A 37 -2.02 9.83 0.18
CA GLY A 37 -1.07 10.40 1.14
C GLY A 37 -0.93 11.92 1.04
N LEU A 38 -0.89 12.48 -0.17
CA LEU A 38 -0.91 13.93 -0.36
C LEU A 38 -2.19 14.55 0.21
N ASN A 39 -3.32 13.87 0.08
CA ASN A 39 -4.59 14.33 0.62
C ASN A 39 -4.57 14.44 2.17
N HIS A 40 -3.77 13.60 2.86
CA HIS A 40 -3.57 13.73 4.31
C HIS A 40 -2.94 15.07 4.68
N PHE A 41 -2.02 15.58 3.88
CA PHE A 41 -1.40 16.89 4.11
C PHE A 41 -2.33 18.04 3.71
N MET A 42 -3.07 17.89 2.62
CA MET A 42 -4.01 18.90 2.13
C MET A 42 -5.20 19.09 3.09
N GLN A 43 -5.61 18.04 3.80
CA GLN A 43 -6.74 18.03 4.72
C GLN A 43 -6.30 17.72 6.16
N LEU A 44 -5.08 18.12 6.53
CA LEU A 44 -4.45 17.72 7.79
C LEU A 44 -5.33 18.05 9.01
N ASP A 45 -5.90 19.26 9.08
CA ASP A 45 -6.72 19.68 10.21
C ASP A 45 -8.00 18.85 10.34
N GLN A 46 -8.71 18.63 9.22
CA GLN A 46 -9.94 17.85 9.20
C GLN A 46 -9.69 16.39 9.58
N MET A 47 -8.67 15.79 8.99
CA MET A 47 -8.29 14.40 9.29
C MET A 47 -7.80 14.24 10.72
N SER A 48 -7.07 15.23 11.27
CA SER A 48 -6.62 15.21 12.66
C SER A 48 -7.80 15.30 13.66
N GLN A 49 -8.83 16.06 13.35
CA GLN A 49 -10.05 16.11 14.17
C GLN A 49 -10.75 14.76 14.16
N TYR A 50 -10.86 14.11 13.00
CA TYR A 50 -11.45 12.77 12.89
C TYR A 50 -10.61 11.72 13.61
N ALA A 51 -9.29 11.75 13.47
CA ALA A 51 -8.38 10.87 14.19
C ALA A 51 -8.49 11.05 15.72
N SER A 52 -8.65 12.29 16.19
CA SER A 52 -8.91 12.61 17.60
C SER A 52 -10.23 12.02 18.07
N PHE A 53 -11.29 12.16 17.28
CA PHE A 53 -12.60 11.56 17.57
C PHE A 53 -12.54 10.03 17.67
N LYS A 54 -11.73 9.38 16.83
CA LYS A 54 -11.45 7.93 16.88
C LYS A 54 -10.50 7.53 18.02
N GLY A 55 -10.01 8.48 18.80
CA GLY A 55 -9.15 8.22 19.97
C GLY A 55 -7.70 7.92 19.63
N LEU A 56 -7.21 8.28 18.44
CA LEU A 56 -5.80 8.11 18.09
C LEU A 56 -4.90 9.04 18.91
N PRO A 57 -3.75 8.54 19.41
CA PRO A 57 -2.78 9.38 20.10
C PRO A 57 -2.10 10.35 19.12
N ALA A 58 -1.77 11.55 19.58
CA ALA A 58 -1.11 12.60 18.79
C ALA A 58 -1.72 12.73 17.37
N PRO A 59 -3.02 13.10 17.23
CA PRO A 59 -3.78 12.96 15.98
C PRO A 59 -3.10 13.60 14.77
N THR A 60 -2.61 14.83 14.91
CA THR A 60 -1.94 15.55 13.81
C THR A 60 -0.67 14.84 13.35
N LEU A 61 0.14 14.35 14.30
CA LEU A 61 1.34 13.59 13.98
C LEU A 61 0.98 12.25 13.32
N SER A 62 -0.03 11.55 13.85
CA SER A 62 -0.50 10.28 13.28
C SER A 62 -0.96 10.45 11.83
N VAL A 63 -1.72 11.49 11.51
CA VAL A 63 -2.16 11.80 10.15
C VAL A 63 -0.97 12.19 9.25
N ALA A 64 -0.04 13.01 9.73
CA ALA A 64 1.14 13.39 8.96
C ALA A 64 2.05 12.19 8.64
N VAL A 65 2.30 11.33 9.63
CA VAL A 65 3.07 10.08 9.42
C VAL A 65 2.37 9.15 8.45
N SER A 66 1.06 9.00 8.56
CA SER A 66 0.24 8.23 7.62
C SER A 66 0.37 8.74 6.19
N GLY A 67 0.26 10.06 6.01
CA GLY A 67 0.47 10.71 4.71
C GLY A 67 1.87 10.42 4.14
N LEU A 68 2.91 10.52 4.97
CA LEU A 68 4.28 10.22 4.57
C LEU A 68 4.45 8.75 4.13
N VAL A 69 3.92 7.80 4.90
CA VAL A 69 3.97 6.37 4.56
C VAL A 69 3.30 6.10 3.22
N LEU A 70 2.12 6.69 2.99
CA LEU A 70 1.39 6.53 1.74
C LEU A 70 2.14 7.14 0.54
N VAL A 71 2.70 8.34 0.69
CA VAL A 71 3.45 9.01 -0.39
C VAL A 71 4.74 8.25 -0.67
N ALA A 72 5.57 8.02 0.34
CA ALA A 72 6.86 7.36 0.17
C ALA A 72 6.71 5.90 -0.29
N GLY A 73 5.77 5.16 0.32
CA GLY A 73 5.48 3.79 -0.05
C GLY A 73 4.91 3.67 -1.46
N GLY A 74 3.94 4.53 -1.80
CA GLY A 74 3.35 4.55 -3.14
C GLY A 74 4.37 4.87 -4.24
N LEU A 75 5.18 5.91 -4.06
CA LEU A 75 6.24 6.27 -4.99
C LEU A 75 7.36 5.22 -5.03
N GLY A 76 7.66 4.58 -3.90
CA GLY A 76 8.60 3.45 -3.83
C GLY A 76 8.16 2.28 -4.72
N ILE A 77 6.88 1.93 -4.70
CA ILE A 77 6.30 0.89 -5.57
C ILE A 77 6.37 1.33 -7.04
N VAL A 78 6.01 2.58 -7.37
CA VAL A 78 6.07 3.08 -8.76
C VAL A 78 7.49 3.00 -9.31
N ALA A 79 8.45 3.51 -8.55
CA ALA A 79 9.84 3.64 -8.98
C ALA A 79 10.67 2.34 -8.84
N GLY A 80 10.19 1.36 -8.08
CA GLY A 80 10.97 0.18 -7.70
C GLY A 80 12.13 0.53 -6.75
N VAL A 81 11.86 1.41 -5.79
CA VAL A 81 12.81 1.79 -4.73
C VAL A 81 12.40 1.12 -3.44
N ALA A 82 13.26 0.26 -2.92
CA ALA A 82 13.03 -0.54 -1.70
C ALA A 82 11.62 -1.18 -1.66
N PRO A 83 11.19 -1.92 -2.70
CA PRO A 83 9.80 -2.33 -2.87
C PRO A 83 9.30 -3.22 -1.73
N VAL A 84 10.15 -4.03 -1.14
CA VAL A 84 9.82 -4.87 0.03
C VAL A 84 9.46 -3.99 1.23
N VAL A 85 10.29 -2.99 1.54
CA VAL A 85 10.04 -2.06 2.65
C VAL A 85 8.82 -1.20 2.38
N ALA A 86 8.68 -0.67 1.17
CA ALA A 86 7.53 0.11 0.74
C ALA A 86 6.23 -0.69 0.87
N GLY A 87 6.20 -1.91 0.37
CA GLY A 87 5.04 -2.80 0.45
C GLY A 87 4.67 -3.18 1.88
N LEU A 88 5.65 -3.51 2.74
CA LEU A 88 5.41 -3.82 4.15
C LEU A 88 4.87 -2.60 4.92
N ALA A 89 5.44 -1.42 4.70
CA ALA A 89 4.98 -0.19 5.33
C ALA A 89 3.53 0.15 4.92
N LEU A 90 3.21 0.03 3.62
CA LEU A 90 1.86 0.23 3.10
C LEU A 90 0.87 -0.80 3.66
N ALA A 91 1.22 -2.09 3.62
CA ALA A 91 0.35 -3.15 4.13
C ALA A 91 0.06 -2.98 5.62
N GLY A 92 1.09 -2.73 6.43
CA GLY A 92 0.95 -2.49 7.86
C GLY A 92 0.07 -1.28 8.16
N PHE A 93 0.34 -0.15 7.49
CA PHE A 93 -0.48 1.05 7.61
C PHE A 93 -1.96 0.80 7.25
N LEU A 94 -2.22 0.16 6.09
CA LEU A 94 -3.58 -0.08 5.61
C LEU A 94 -4.39 -0.98 6.55
N VAL A 95 -3.75 -2.00 7.14
CA VAL A 95 -4.40 -2.85 8.15
C VAL A 95 -4.71 -2.06 9.43
N VAL A 96 -3.74 -1.28 9.93
CA VAL A 96 -3.97 -0.43 11.11
C VAL A 96 -5.07 0.59 10.85
N ALA A 97 -5.05 1.26 9.71
CA ALA A 97 -6.08 2.22 9.32
C ALA A 97 -7.47 1.56 9.21
N ALA A 98 -7.56 0.36 8.64
CA ALA A 98 -8.81 -0.39 8.58
C ALA A 98 -9.41 -0.59 9.97
N VAL A 99 -8.62 -1.09 10.91
CA VAL A 99 -9.11 -1.43 12.26
C VAL A 99 -9.38 -0.20 13.12
N THR A 100 -8.59 0.87 12.97
CA THR A 100 -8.68 2.05 13.87
C THR A 100 -9.59 3.15 13.35
N MET A 101 -9.67 3.32 12.03
CA MET A 101 -10.40 4.43 11.41
C MET A 101 -11.74 3.99 10.80
N HIS A 102 -11.86 2.70 10.44
CA HIS A 102 -13.01 2.14 9.74
C HIS A 102 -13.65 0.99 10.54
N ASP A 103 -13.88 1.23 11.81
CA ASP A 103 -14.46 0.29 12.79
C ASP A 103 -15.99 0.21 12.63
N PHE A 104 -16.46 -0.30 11.48
CA PHE A 104 -17.87 -0.38 11.10
C PHE A 104 -18.77 -1.08 12.14
N TRP A 105 -18.19 -1.85 13.05
CA TRP A 105 -18.90 -2.51 14.17
C TRP A 105 -19.17 -1.56 15.35
N ALA A 106 -18.57 -0.38 15.38
CA ALA A 106 -18.66 0.59 16.49
C ALA A 106 -19.37 1.88 16.09
N VAL A 107 -19.88 1.98 14.86
CA VAL A 107 -20.62 3.15 14.36
C VAL A 107 -22.13 2.86 14.30
N GLY A 108 -22.95 3.92 14.15
CA GLY A 108 -24.40 3.78 13.96
C GLY A 108 -24.78 3.18 12.60
N ASP A 109 -26.00 2.68 12.50
CA ASP A 109 -26.52 1.99 11.33
C ASP A 109 -26.40 2.81 10.04
N GLU A 110 -26.47 4.15 10.15
CA GLU A 110 -26.38 5.07 9.01
C GLU A 110 -24.99 5.06 8.35
N ASP A 111 -23.93 4.91 9.15
CA ASP A 111 -22.54 4.97 8.69
C ASP A 111 -21.92 3.57 8.51
N GLN A 112 -22.56 2.52 9.01
CA GLN A 112 -22.00 1.18 9.08
C GLN A 112 -21.60 0.64 7.70
N GLN A 113 -22.41 0.85 6.68
CA GLN A 113 -22.12 0.35 5.34
C GLN A 113 -20.94 1.06 4.71
N ASP A 114 -20.83 2.38 4.86
CA ASP A 114 -19.74 3.16 4.29
C ASP A 114 -18.41 2.81 4.97
N GLU A 115 -18.42 2.70 6.29
CA GLU A 115 -17.24 2.28 7.05
C GLU A 115 -16.81 0.84 6.73
N MET A 116 -17.75 -0.07 6.53
CA MET A 116 -17.44 -1.44 6.10
C MET A 116 -16.80 -1.47 4.71
N ILE A 117 -17.27 -0.65 3.77
CA ILE A 117 -16.66 -0.54 2.44
C ILE A 117 -15.23 -0.02 2.54
N GLN A 118 -14.99 1.00 3.37
CA GLN A 118 -13.64 1.54 3.58
C GLN A 118 -12.71 0.50 4.26
N PHE A 119 -13.21 -0.22 5.24
CA PHE A 119 -12.49 -1.31 5.90
C PHE A 119 -12.04 -2.37 4.88
N LEU A 120 -12.99 -2.91 4.10
CA LEU A 120 -12.71 -3.94 3.09
C LEU A 120 -11.77 -3.45 2.00
N LYS A 121 -11.92 -2.19 1.55
CA LYS A 121 -11.01 -1.55 0.59
C LYS A 121 -9.58 -1.50 1.12
N ASN A 122 -9.38 -1.08 2.37
CA ASN A 122 -8.05 -1.04 2.98
C ASN A 122 -7.44 -2.43 3.09
N LEU A 123 -8.20 -3.46 3.46
CA LEU A 123 -7.70 -4.84 3.49
C LEU A 123 -7.36 -5.37 2.09
N GLY A 124 -8.17 -5.04 1.08
CA GLY A 124 -7.88 -5.40 -0.31
C GLY A 124 -6.59 -4.75 -0.81
N LEU A 125 -6.39 -3.46 -0.51
CA LEU A 125 -5.15 -2.74 -0.82
C LEU A 125 -3.95 -3.30 -0.05
N ALA A 126 -4.12 -3.68 1.21
CA ALA A 126 -3.06 -4.35 1.99
C ALA A 126 -2.64 -5.67 1.35
N GLY A 127 -3.60 -6.47 0.86
CA GLY A 127 -3.32 -7.68 0.09
C GLY A 127 -2.52 -7.38 -1.18
N GLY A 128 -2.88 -6.33 -1.92
CA GLY A 128 -2.12 -5.84 -3.07
C GLY A 128 -0.69 -5.42 -2.71
N ALA A 129 -0.52 -4.69 -1.60
CA ALA A 129 0.81 -4.30 -1.10
C ALA A 129 1.68 -5.52 -0.76
N LEU A 130 1.10 -6.56 -0.13
CA LEU A 130 1.81 -7.81 0.16
C LEU A 130 2.24 -8.56 -1.11
N ALA A 131 1.45 -8.50 -2.19
CA ALA A 131 1.86 -9.05 -3.47
C ALA A 131 3.12 -8.35 -4.01
N PHE A 132 3.20 -7.01 -3.89
CA PHE A 132 4.41 -6.26 -4.24
C PHE A 132 5.60 -6.57 -3.32
N VAL A 133 5.38 -6.92 -2.05
CA VAL A 133 6.45 -7.43 -1.16
C VAL A 133 7.09 -8.69 -1.75
N ILE A 134 6.28 -9.66 -2.15
CA ILE A 134 6.78 -10.92 -2.73
C ILE A 134 7.52 -10.66 -4.04
N LEU A 135 6.96 -9.82 -4.91
CA LEU A 135 7.59 -9.44 -6.17
C LEU A 135 8.84 -8.58 -5.96
N GLY A 136 8.96 -7.89 -4.82
CA GLY A 136 10.08 -7.01 -4.49
C GLY A 136 11.41 -7.74 -4.27
N PHE A 137 11.42 -9.07 -4.17
CA PHE A 137 12.63 -9.90 -4.17
C PHE A 137 13.20 -10.17 -5.57
N LEU A 138 12.52 -9.68 -6.62
CA LEU A 138 12.93 -9.83 -8.01
C LEU A 138 13.35 -8.46 -8.56
N GLU A 139 14.13 -8.44 -9.63
CA GLU A 139 14.35 -7.21 -10.39
C GLU A 139 13.10 -6.85 -11.19
N TRP A 140 12.77 -5.57 -11.18
CA TRP A 140 11.58 -5.05 -11.85
C TRP A 140 11.92 -4.39 -13.19
N PRO A 141 11.18 -4.66 -14.26
CA PRO A 141 11.32 -3.94 -15.51
C PRO A 141 10.92 -2.46 -15.32
N TYR A 142 11.54 -1.57 -16.08
CA TYR A 142 11.27 -0.12 -16.04
C TYR A 142 11.32 0.47 -14.61
N ALA A 143 12.30 0.06 -13.81
CA ALA A 143 12.42 0.46 -12.42
C ALA A 143 13.85 0.87 -12.07
N VAL A 144 14.01 1.62 -11.00
CA VAL A 144 15.32 2.03 -10.47
C VAL A 144 16.06 0.83 -9.87
N ASN A 145 15.34 -0.19 -9.39
CA ASN A 145 15.86 -1.38 -8.74
C ASN A 145 16.87 -1.06 -7.62
N LEU A 146 16.54 -0.06 -6.82
CA LEU A 146 17.27 0.27 -5.61
C LEU A 146 16.63 -0.45 -4.44
N GLY A 147 17.20 -1.59 -4.07
CA GLY A 147 16.79 -2.39 -2.92
C GLY A 147 17.71 -2.19 -1.73
N LEU A 148 17.21 -2.55 -0.55
CA LEU A 148 18.02 -2.67 0.66
C LEU A 148 18.49 -4.12 0.88
N PHE A 149 18.01 -5.04 0.01
CA PHE A 149 18.30 -6.48 0.10
C PHE A 149 18.57 -7.06 -1.29
#